data_f05805971dd4596fec062945bcfa60d3
#
_entry.id   f05805971dd4596fec062945bcfa60d3
#
_cell.length_a   1.000
_cell.length_b   1.000
_cell.length_c   1.000
_cell.angle_alpha   90.00
_cell.angle_beta   90.00
_cell.angle_gamma   90.00
#
_symmetry.space_group_name_H-M   'P 1'
#
loop_
_entity.id
_entity.type
_entity.pdbx_description
1 polymer ?
#
loop_
_entity_poly.entity_id
_entity_poly.type
_entity_poly.pdbx_seq_one_letter_code
_entity_poly.pdbx_strand_id
1 'polypeptide(L)'
;MKTLKKPLSLLMALFMCLGMFAGTGVTAFAAGETMTTYMVDIPRANDPNKAGWGHPALNFLGGWSTTAHDKFSVHTQDAYNGRAIYCIEPGIGVHSGDQFTGRGEDFWDDYPSDLNPTIPPDTIKEYIGRIMTYGWQGNASTSWMTDDPEDASKMAGAIATQLLVWETVVGERDSQFNHVDANAQGKNNVTEYISAEHPLRSQIFSQYSAIESAVKRHTMLPSFFSSTADAGAYELKWDGEKYSVTLTDTNGVLGDYTFTSSTAGLNFSVNGSQLTITSSQALKGAVTVKAEKISAQRSGVVVWTDGVTGGGTQDFATYGTCLLYTSPSPRDCS
;
A
#
# COMPACT_ATOMS: atom_id res chain seq x y z
N MET A 1 -35.61 34.00 48.12
CA MET A 1 -35.33 32.63 47.65
C MET A 1 -34.86 32.71 46.19
N LYS A 2 -33.55 32.57 45.92
CA LYS A 2 -32.99 32.50 44.58
C LYS A 2 -32.89 31.02 44.21
N THR A 3 -33.72 30.56 43.31
CA THR A 3 -33.66 29.23 42.74
C THR A 3 -32.46 29.14 41.83
N LEU A 4 -31.43 28.39 42.27
CA LEU A 4 -30.28 28.00 41.47
C LEU A 4 -30.77 27.02 40.41
N LYS A 5 -30.87 27.48 39.16
CA LYS A 5 -31.07 26.58 38.03
C LYS A 5 -29.74 25.84 37.82
N LYS A 6 -29.71 24.56 38.19
CA LYS A 6 -28.61 23.65 37.82
C LYS A 6 -28.53 23.58 36.29
N PRO A 7 -27.38 23.79 35.69
CA PRO A 7 -27.24 23.50 34.26
C PRO A 7 -27.42 22.00 34.09
N LEU A 8 -28.44 21.62 33.34
CA LEU A 8 -28.63 20.26 32.89
C LEU A 8 -27.45 19.96 31.92
N SER A 9 -26.44 19.26 32.40
CA SER A 9 -25.38 18.75 31.55
C SER A 9 -26.02 17.73 30.62
N LEU A 10 -26.31 18.15 29.42
CA LEU A 10 -26.81 17.26 28.37
C LEU A 10 -25.70 16.31 27.99
N LEU A 11 -25.84 15.06 28.41
CA LEU A 11 -24.93 13.98 28.03
C LEU A 11 -25.04 13.79 26.51
N MET A 12 -23.99 14.16 25.82
CA MET A 12 -23.98 14.11 24.36
C MET A 12 -23.13 12.91 23.91
N ALA A 13 -23.81 11.90 23.42
CA ALA A 13 -23.16 10.75 22.81
C ALA A 13 -22.73 11.09 21.39
N LEU A 14 -21.44 11.15 21.15
CA LEU A 14 -20.85 11.26 19.82
C LEU A 14 -20.63 9.84 19.30
N PHE A 15 -21.47 9.38 18.38
CA PHE A 15 -21.27 8.11 17.70
C PHE A 15 -20.29 8.30 16.54
N MET A 16 -19.19 7.59 16.60
CA MET A 16 -18.22 7.57 15.53
C MET A 16 -18.41 6.28 14.74
N CYS A 17 -18.98 6.39 13.56
CA CYS A 17 -19.11 5.28 12.62
C CYS A 17 -18.08 5.46 11.51
N LEU A 18 -17.27 4.44 11.28
CA LEU A 18 -16.45 4.34 10.09
C LEU A 18 -17.35 3.82 8.96
N GLY A 19 -17.62 4.65 7.99
CA GLY A 19 -18.07 4.17 6.70
C GLY A 19 -16.90 3.47 6.02
N MET A 20 -16.70 2.18 6.31
CA MET A 20 -15.93 1.38 5.38
C MET A 20 -16.79 1.27 4.13
N PHE A 21 -16.59 2.14 3.18
CA PHE A 21 -16.77 1.73 1.82
C PHE A 21 -15.62 0.75 1.58
N ALA A 22 -15.92 -0.54 1.71
CA ALA A 22 -15.33 -1.48 0.83
C ALA A 22 -15.76 -1.01 -0.57
N GLY A 23 -15.10 0.02 -1.05
CA GLY A 23 -15.09 0.31 -2.45
C GLY A 23 -14.37 -0.89 -3.02
N THR A 24 -15.12 -1.83 -3.54
CA THR A 24 -14.67 -2.62 -4.66
C THR A 24 -14.30 -1.58 -5.71
N GLY A 25 -13.08 -1.06 -5.59
CA GLY A 25 -12.49 -0.19 -6.57
C GLY A 25 -12.26 -1.07 -7.78
N VAL A 26 -13.30 -1.23 -8.57
CA VAL A 26 -13.15 -1.75 -9.91
C VAL A 26 -12.19 -0.81 -10.59
N THR A 27 -10.95 -1.24 -10.70
CA THR A 27 -9.99 -0.60 -11.57
C THR A 27 -10.55 -0.74 -12.97
N ALA A 28 -11.17 0.31 -13.48
CA ALA A 28 -11.52 0.38 -14.89
C ALA A 28 -10.23 0.65 -15.69
N PHE A 29 -9.27 -0.28 -15.60
CA PHE A 29 -8.35 -0.48 -16.70
C PHE A 29 -9.12 -1.31 -17.71
N ALA A 30 -9.14 -0.87 -18.95
CA ALA A 30 -9.74 -1.66 -19.98
C ALA A 30 -8.99 -2.98 -20.05
N ALA A 31 -9.66 -4.06 -19.66
CA ALA A 31 -9.17 -5.39 -19.97
C ALA A 31 -8.88 -5.41 -21.47
N GLY A 32 -7.61 -5.76 -21.84
CA GLY A 32 -7.16 -5.72 -23.22
C GLY A 32 -6.24 -4.55 -23.59
N GLU A 33 -5.93 -3.61 -22.69
CA GLU A 33 -4.78 -2.70 -22.91
C GLU A 33 -3.49 -3.51 -23.01
N THR A 34 -2.58 -3.08 -23.88
CA THR A 34 -1.29 -3.74 -24.07
C THR A 34 -0.16 -2.82 -23.62
N MET A 35 0.91 -3.42 -23.11
CA MET A 35 2.16 -2.74 -22.83
C MET A 35 3.34 -3.55 -23.38
N THR A 36 4.47 -2.88 -23.58
CA THR A 36 5.76 -3.50 -23.84
C THR A 36 6.67 -3.31 -22.65
N THR A 37 7.35 -4.37 -22.18
CA THR A 37 8.29 -4.24 -21.06
C THR A 37 9.70 -3.98 -21.50
N TYR A 38 10.44 -3.24 -20.66
CA TYR A 38 11.88 -3.04 -20.80
C TYR A 38 12.55 -3.20 -19.44
N MET A 39 13.83 -3.56 -19.44
CA MET A 39 14.62 -3.70 -18.22
C MET A 39 15.64 -2.56 -18.14
N VAL A 40 15.65 -1.87 -17.01
CA VAL A 40 16.65 -0.88 -16.67
C VAL A 40 17.53 -1.47 -15.59
N ASP A 41 18.76 -1.79 -15.95
CA ASP A 41 19.73 -2.30 -14.98
C ASP A 41 20.19 -1.17 -14.07
N ILE A 42 20.16 -1.43 -12.78
CA ILE A 42 20.69 -0.48 -11.81
C ILE A 42 22.22 -0.45 -12.00
N PRO A 43 22.78 0.71 -12.36
CA PRO A 43 24.18 0.83 -12.68
C PRO A 43 25.07 0.53 -11.48
N ARG A 44 26.26 0.01 -11.76
CA ARG A 44 27.30 -0.20 -10.76
C ARG A 44 27.87 1.15 -10.33
N ALA A 45 28.06 1.34 -9.04
CA ALA A 45 28.79 2.50 -8.55
C ALA A 45 30.25 2.42 -9.02
N ASN A 46 30.69 3.36 -9.83
CA ASN A 46 32.08 3.71 -10.16
C ASN A 46 33.08 2.59 -10.53
N ASP A 47 32.70 1.33 -10.59
CA ASP A 47 33.59 0.26 -11.00
C ASP A 47 32.86 -0.73 -11.93
N PRO A 48 33.03 -0.58 -13.26
CA PRO A 48 32.41 -1.48 -14.23
C PRO A 48 32.94 -2.91 -14.15
N ASN A 49 34.03 -3.16 -13.41
CA ASN A 49 34.65 -4.49 -13.29
C ASN A 49 34.26 -5.19 -11.98
N LYS A 50 33.68 -4.49 -11.02
CA LYS A 50 33.12 -5.19 -9.87
C LYS A 50 31.88 -5.94 -10.31
N ALA A 51 31.91 -7.24 -10.15
CA ALA A 51 30.72 -8.06 -10.14
C ALA A 51 29.69 -7.30 -9.31
N GLY A 52 28.57 -7.00 -9.90
CA GLY A 52 27.58 -6.11 -9.29
C GLY A 52 27.17 -6.60 -7.93
N TRP A 53 26.00 -6.39 -7.52
CA TRP A 53 25.58 -6.71 -6.18
C TRP A 53 25.19 -8.18 -6.04
N GLY A 54 25.89 -9.02 -6.83
CA GLY A 54 25.68 -10.43 -7.08
C GLY A 54 25.06 -11.14 -5.91
N HIS A 55 23.83 -11.50 -6.08
CA HIS A 55 23.18 -12.41 -5.17
C HIS A 55 23.36 -13.84 -5.70
N PRO A 56 23.57 -14.81 -4.81
CA PRO A 56 23.62 -16.21 -5.21
C PRO A 56 22.25 -16.66 -5.74
N ALA A 57 22.19 -17.83 -6.34
CA ALA A 57 20.91 -18.47 -6.60
C ALA A 57 20.15 -18.65 -5.29
N LEU A 58 18.89 -18.22 -5.25
CA LEU A 58 18.05 -18.26 -4.08
C LEU A 58 16.90 -19.25 -4.28
N ASN A 59 16.47 -19.86 -3.20
CA ASN A 59 15.40 -20.81 -3.17
C ASN A 59 14.32 -20.33 -2.20
N PHE A 60 13.29 -19.73 -2.71
CA PHE A 60 12.25 -19.07 -1.94
C PHE A 60 11.19 -20.03 -1.38
N LEU A 61 10.41 -19.55 -0.41
CA LEU A 61 9.42 -20.33 0.31
C LEU A 61 8.38 -20.97 -0.62
N GLY A 62 7.93 -20.27 -1.65
CA GLY A 62 7.02 -20.77 -2.67
C GLY A 62 7.62 -21.81 -3.65
N GLY A 63 8.81 -22.33 -3.36
CA GLY A 63 9.47 -23.29 -4.22
C GLY A 63 10.20 -22.69 -5.43
N TRP A 64 10.12 -21.40 -5.61
CA TRP A 64 10.79 -20.68 -6.68
C TRP A 64 12.27 -20.52 -6.37
N SER A 65 13.07 -20.46 -7.45
CA SER A 65 14.50 -20.18 -7.35
C SER A 65 14.90 -19.19 -8.42
N THR A 66 15.90 -18.38 -8.09
CA THR A 66 16.53 -17.48 -9.06
C THR A 66 17.93 -17.97 -9.37
N THR A 67 18.42 -17.64 -10.55
CA THR A 67 19.85 -17.78 -10.85
C THR A 67 20.62 -16.63 -10.20
N ALA A 68 21.92 -16.81 -9.99
CA ALA A 68 22.78 -15.72 -9.56
C ALA A 68 22.78 -14.58 -10.60
N HIS A 69 22.61 -13.36 -10.13
CA HIS A 69 22.66 -12.16 -10.96
C HIS A 69 23.69 -11.19 -10.39
N ASP A 70 24.35 -10.45 -11.25
CA ASP A 70 25.36 -9.47 -10.89
C ASP A 70 24.79 -8.03 -10.77
N LYS A 71 23.50 -7.86 -11.00
CA LYS A 71 22.79 -6.59 -10.95
C LYS A 71 21.30 -6.78 -10.67
N PHE A 72 20.67 -5.73 -10.18
CA PHE A 72 19.22 -5.66 -10.02
C PHE A 72 18.63 -4.93 -11.24
N SER A 73 17.57 -5.45 -11.83
CA SER A 73 16.87 -4.79 -12.93
C SER A 73 15.52 -4.27 -12.47
N VAL A 74 15.22 -3.02 -12.78
CA VAL A 74 13.89 -2.44 -12.64
C VAL A 74 13.19 -2.57 -13.98
N HIS A 75 12.02 -3.18 -13.97
CA HIS A 75 11.20 -3.32 -15.17
C HIS A 75 10.39 -2.05 -15.40
N THR A 76 10.20 -1.69 -16.67
CA THR A 76 9.48 -0.47 -17.06
C THR A 76 8.44 -0.75 -18.13
N GLN A 77 7.39 0.09 -18.16
CA GLN A 77 6.31 0.05 -19.11
C GLN A 77 6.65 0.93 -20.31
N ASP A 78 6.51 0.38 -21.50
CA ASP A 78 6.54 1.02 -22.83
C ASP A 78 7.85 1.69 -23.26
N ALA A 79 8.81 1.90 -22.40
CA ALA A 79 10.12 2.47 -22.71
C ALA A 79 11.14 2.22 -21.60
N TYR A 80 12.42 2.30 -21.90
CA TYR A 80 13.50 2.19 -20.90
C TYR A 80 13.46 3.30 -19.81
N ASN A 81 12.83 4.42 -20.10
CA ASN A 81 12.59 5.51 -19.14
C ASN A 81 11.10 5.57 -18.75
N GLY A 82 10.40 4.45 -18.88
CA GLY A 82 8.98 4.33 -18.56
C GLY A 82 8.70 4.17 -17.08
N ARG A 83 7.44 4.12 -16.75
CA ARG A 83 6.97 3.87 -15.39
C ARG A 83 7.42 2.49 -14.92
N ALA A 84 7.86 2.39 -13.67
CA ALA A 84 8.23 1.12 -13.08
C ALA A 84 7.02 0.18 -12.97
N ILE A 85 7.26 -1.08 -13.27
CA ILE A 85 6.35 -2.20 -13.08
C ILE A 85 7.04 -3.24 -12.21
N TYR A 86 6.26 -4.03 -11.47
CA TYR A 86 6.80 -4.92 -10.44
C TYR A 86 6.46 -6.37 -10.76
N CYS A 87 7.49 -7.19 -10.85
CA CYS A 87 7.37 -8.62 -11.06
C CYS A 87 6.61 -9.29 -9.91
N ILE A 88 5.64 -10.13 -10.25
CA ILE A 88 4.90 -10.98 -9.32
C ILE A 88 5.20 -12.47 -9.46
N GLU A 89 6.17 -12.84 -10.31
CA GLU A 89 6.60 -14.22 -10.54
C GLU A 89 8.12 -14.33 -10.51
N PRO A 90 8.77 -14.22 -9.32
CA PRO A 90 10.21 -14.35 -9.22
C PRO A 90 10.67 -15.75 -9.69
N GLY A 91 11.68 -15.77 -10.56
CA GLY A 91 12.20 -17.01 -11.14
C GLY A 91 11.73 -17.29 -12.58
N ILE A 92 10.72 -16.61 -13.07
CA ILE A 92 10.32 -16.65 -14.48
C ILE A 92 11.08 -15.58 -15.26
N GLY A 93 11.55 -15.91 -16.44
CA GLY A 93 12.32 -14.99 -17.28
C GLY A 93 11.45 -14.02 -18.07
N VAL A 94 12.03 -12.86 -18.40
CA VAL A 94 11.42 -11.85 -19.27
C VAL A 94 12.52 -11.15 -20.07
N HIS A 95 12.17 -10.62 -21.24
CA HIS A 95 13.08 -9.88 -22.10
C HIS A 95 12.53 -8.49 -22.41
N SER A 96 13.41 -7.53 -22.62
CA SER A 96 13.01 -6.22 -23.12
C SER A 96 12.38 -6.36 -24.51
N GLY A 97 11.19 -5.82 -24.68
CA GLY A 97 10.40 -5.94 -25.91
C GLY A 97 9.24 -6.94 -25.82
N ASP A 98 9.18 -7.76 -24.77
CA ASP A 98 8.04 -8.65 -24.54
C ASP A 98 6.77 -7.84 -24.33
N GLN A 99 5.66 -8.36 -24.85
CA GLN A 99 4.36 -7.70 -24.84
C GLN A 99 3.41 -8.37 -23.85
N PHE A 100 2.65 -7.56 -23.17
CA PHE A 100 1.69 -7.97 -22.14
C PHE A 100 0.34 -7.34 -22.37
N THR A 101 -0.69 -8.03 -21.86
CA THR A 101 -2.06 -7.53 -21.85
C THR A 101 -2.52 -7.32 -20.41
N GLY A 102 -3.17 -6.20 -20.16
CA GLY A 102 -3.76 -5.89 -18.85
C GLY A 102 -4.91 -6.85 -18.53
N ARG A 103 -4.87 -7.44 -17.33
CA ARG A 103 -5.92 -8.28 -16.77
C ARG A 103 -6.62 -7.54 -15.65
N GLY A 104 -7.90 -7.82 -15.50
CA GLY A 104 -8.74 -7.30 -14.44
C GLY A 104 -8.75 -8.20 -13.19
N GLU A 105 -9.87 -8.17 -12.48
CA GLU A 105 -10.11 -8.93 -11.26
C GLU A 105 -10.04 -10.45 -11.46
N ASP A 106 -10.44 -10.91 -12.63
CA ASP A 106 -10.43 -12.31 -13.05
C ASP A 106 -9.03 -12.99 -13.01
N PHE A 107 -7.96 -12.22 -13.04
CA PHE A 107 -6.61 -12.75 -12.86
C PHE A 107 -6.44 -13.48 -11.52
N TRP A 108 -7.02 -12.92 -10.47
CA TRP A 108 -6.84 -13.44 -9.11
C TRP A 108 -7.67 -14.69 -8.82
N ASP A 109 -8.76 -14.91 -9.58
CA ASP A 109 -9.56 -16.13 -9.50
C ASP A 109 -8.78 -17.36 -9.93
N ASP A 110 -7.86 -17.17 -10.90
CA ASP A 110 -7.02 -18.24 -11.44
C ASP A 110 -5.59 -18.23 -10.86
N TYR A 111 -5.31 -17.36 -9.90
CA TYR A 111 -3.97 -17.25 -9.30
C TYR A 111 -3.61 -18.55 -8.57
N PRO A 112 -2.45 -19.17 -8.86
CA PRO A 112 -2.08 -20.43 -8.28
C PRO A 112 -1.93 -20.35 -6.76
N SER A 113 -2.81 -20.99 -6.02
CA SER A 113 -2.81 -21.00 -4.54
C SER A 113 -1.62 -21.75 -3.94
N ASP A 114 -0.93 -22.57 -4.72
CA ASP A 114 0.26 -23.32 -4.33
C ASP A 114 1.53 -22.48 -4.36
N LEU A 115 1.53 -21.33 -5.06
CA LEU A 115 2.66 -20.39 -5.04
C LEU A 115 2.81 -19.71 -3.68
N ASN A 116 1.71 -19.49 -2.99
CA ASN A 116 1.72 -18.96 -1.63
C ASN A 116 0.76 -19.76 -0.74
N PRO A 117 1.26 -20.74 0.02
CA PRO A 117 0.40 -21.50 0.94
C PRO A 117 0.04 -20.73 2.22
N THR A 118 0.58 -19.53 2.42
CA THR A 118 0.46 -18.77 3.67
C THR A 118 -0.81 -17.91 3.70
N ILE A 119 -1.16 -17.30 2.58
CA ILE A 119 -2.33 -16.40 2.46
C ILE A 119 -3.08 -16.64 1.15
N PRO A 120 -4.42 -16.42 1.11
CA PRO A 120 -5.21 -16.62 -0.11
C PRO A 120 -4.96 -15.52 -1.16
N PRO A 121 -5.27 -15.78 -2.45
CA PRO A 121 -5.06 -14.84 -3.56
C PRO A 121 -5.64 -13.44 -3.34
N ASP A 122 -6.84 -13.33 -2.78
CA ASP A 122 -7.46 -12.03 -2.48
C ASP A 122 -6.63 -11.20 -1.50
N THR A 123 -6.01 -11.86 -0.51
CA THR A 123 -5.12 -11.18 0.43
C THR A 123 -3.80 -10.78 -0.23
N ILE A 124 -3.27 -11.61 -1.13
CA ILE A 124 -2.08 -11.28 -1.94
C ILE A 124 -2.37 -10.02 -2.76
N LYS A 125 -3.48 -10.01 -3.50
CA LYS A 125 -3.95 -8.87 -4.29
C LYS A 125 -4.03 -7.60 -3.44
N GLU A 126 -4.69 -7.70 -2.27
CA GLU A 126 -4.85 -6.56 -1.37
C GLU A 126 -3.50 -6.01 -0.90
N TYR A 127 -2.57 -6.88 -0.52
CA TYR A 127 -1.23 -6.46 -0.10
C TYR A 127 -0.40 -5.88 -1.24
N ILE A 128 -0.46 -6.46 -2.44
CA ILE A 128 0.19 -5.85 -3.61
C ILE A 128 -0.38 -4.46 -3.87
N GLY A 129 -1.71 -4.28 -3.81
CA GLY A 129 -2.34 -2.97 -3.94
C GLY A 129 -1.86 -1.95 -2.91
N ARG A 130 -1.72 -2.37 -1.65
CA ARG A 130 -1.16 -1.51 -0.58
C ARG A 130 0.31 -1.19 -0.83
N ILE A 131 1.12 -2.18 -1.23
CA ILE A 131 2.52 -1.98 -1.59
C ILE A 131 2.63 -1.00 -2.77
N MET A 132 1.81 -1.15 -3.81
CA MET A 132 1.75 -0.21 -4.92
C MET A 132 1.35 1.21 -4.47
N THR A 133 0.50 1.33 -3.45
CA THR A 133 0.08 2.64 -2.92
C THR A 133 1.21 3.38 -2.21
N TYR A 134 2.03 2.66 -1.45
CA TYR A 134 3.07 3.25 -0.60
C TYR A 134 4.48 3.12 -1.18
N GLY A 135 4.65 2.24 -2.15
CA GLY A 135 5.91 1.99 -2.84
C GLY A 135 6.26 3.07 -3.86
N TRP A 136 7.40 2.90 -4.48
CA TRP A 136 7.87 3.82 -5.50
C TRP A 136 7.10 3.66 -6.82
N GLN A 137 6.64 4.76 -7.40
CA GLN A 137 5.75 4.82 -8.58
C GLN A 137 6.33 5.64 -9.75
N GLY A 138 7.60 6.00 -9.68
CA GLY A 138 8.24 6.86 -10.66
C GLY A 138 8.63 6.15 -11.96
N ASN A 139 9.22 6.92 -12.85
CA ASN A 139 9.85 6.40 -14.06
C ASN A 139 11.29 6.01 -13.76
N ALA A 140 11.68 4.79 -14.12
CA ALA A 140 13.08 4.38 -14.11
C ALA A 140 13.81 5.01 -15.30
N SER A 141 15.13 5.12 -15.21
CA SER A 141 15.95 5.71 -16.27
C SER A 141 17.27 4.95 -16.42
N THR A 142 17.67 4.73 -17.67
CA THR A 142 18.99 4.20 -18.01
C THR A 142 20.14 5.14 -17.63
N SER A 143 19.84 6.40 -17.33
CA SER A 143 20.83 7.40 -16.90
C SER A 143 21.04 7.44 -15.39
N TRP A 144 20.36 6.62 -14.61
CA TRP A 144 20.53 6.60 -13.16
C TRP A 144 21.96 6.28 -12.72
N MET A 145 22.42 7.02 -11.73
CA MET A 145 23.75 6.86 -11.14
C MET A 145 23.65 6.59 -9.63
N THR A 146 24.34 5.58 -9.13
CA THR A 146 24.29 5.19 -7.71
C THR A 146 24.99 6.20 -6.78
N ASP A 147 25.83 7.06 -7.30
CA ASP A 147 26.50 8.14 -6.60
C ASP A 147 25.75 9.48 -6.66
N ASP A 148 24.69 9.59 -7.46
CA ASP A 148 23.75 10.68 -7.37
C ASP A 148 22.71 10.39 -6.27
N PRO A 149 22.55 11.28 -5.25
CA PRO A 149 21.66 11.01 -4.12
C PRO A 149 20.16 10.90 -4.49
N GLU A 150 19.71 11.62 -5.52
CA GLU A 150 18.33 11.60 -5.96
C GLU A 150 18.05 10.28 -6.71
N ASP A 151 18.91 9.89 -7.63
CA ASP A 151 18.81 8.64 -8.34
C ASP A 151 18.96 7.44 -7.41
N ALA A 152 19.89 7.49 -6.48
CA ALA A 152 20.09 6.48 -5.44
C ALA A 152 18.81 6.28 -4.61
N SER A 153 18.12 7.36 -4.24
CA SER A 153 16.85 7.27 -3.53
C SER A 153 15.73 6.63 -4.37
N LYS A 154 15.64 6.97 -5.66
CA LYS A 154 14.66 6.38 -6.59
C LYS A 154 14.92 4.88 -6.78
N MET A 155 16.18 4.51 -7.03
CA MET A 155 16.59 3.11 -7.16
C MET A 155 16.28 2.30 -5.90
N ALA A 156 16.64 2.84 -4.73
CA ALA A 156 16.36 2.20 -3.45
C ALA A 156 14.86 1.98 -3.23
N GLY A 157 14.03 2.96 -3.61
CA GLY A 157 12.58 2.87 -3.54
C GLY A 157 12.01 1.78 -4.46
N ALA A 158 12.48 1.72 -5.70
CA ALA A 158 12.06 0.71 -6.67
C ALA A 158 12.42 -0.70 -6.18
N ILE A 159 13.66 -0.90 -5.71
CA ILE A 159 14.12 -2.18 -5.17
C ILE A 159 13.31 -2.57 -3.92
N ALA A 160 13.14 -1.65 -2.97
CA ALA A 160 12.37 -1.92 -1.75
C ALA A 160 10.93 -2.34 -2.03
N THR A 161 10.30 -1.69 -3.01
CA THR A 161 8.94 -2.05 -3.46
C THR A 161 8.92 -3.46 -4.05
N GLN A 162 9.88 -3.79 -4.91
CA GLN A 162 9.96 -5.12 -5.53
C GLN A 162 10.20 -6.23 -4.50
N LEU A 163 11.05 -6.00 -3.49
CA LEU A 163 11.28 -6.99 -2.43
C LEU A 163 9.99 -7.31 -1.69
N LEU A 164 9.21 -6.30 -1.30
CA LEU A 164 7.94 -6.50 -0.60
C LEU A 164 6.89 -7.21 -1.48
N VAL A 165 6.85 -6.92 -2.77
CA VAL A 165 6.02 -7.66 -3.72
C VAL A 165 6.42 -9.13 -3.75
N TRP A 166 7.71 -9.43 -3.91
CA TRP A 166 8.19 -10.80 -3.94
C TRP A 166 7.91 -11.56 -2.63
N GLU A 167 8.19 -10.97 -1.47
CA GLU A 167 7.85 -11.60 -0.19
C GLU A 167 6.35 -11.95 -0.09
N THR A 168 5.50 -11.07 -0.62
CA THR A 168 4.05 -11.30 -0.61
C THR A 168 3.68 -12.50 -1.49
N VAL A 169 4.23 -12.60 -2.70
CA VAL A 169 3.85 -13.67 -3.63
C VAL A 169 4.51 -15.01 -3.34
N VAL A 170 5.68 -15.04 -2.69
CA VAL A 170 6.37 -16.30 -2.33
C VAL A 170 5.98 -16.85 -0.95
N GLY A 171 5.14 -16.16 -0.19
CA GLY A 171 4.66 -16.64 1.11
C GLY A 171 5.50 -16.21 2.31
N GLU A 172 6.36 -15.21 2.18
CA GLU A 172 7.10 -14.61 3.28
C GLU A 172 6.32 -13.52 4.01
N ARG A 173 5.00 -13.43 3.77
CA ARG A 173 4.07 -12.56 4.49
C ARG A 173 2.85 -13.35 4.97
N ASP A 174 2.50 -13.15 6.25
CA ASP A 174 1.31 -13.73 6.84
C ASP A 174 0.06 -12.83 6.62
N SER A 175 -1.08 -13.27 7.15
CA SER A 175 -2.35 -12.56 7.04
C SER A 175 -2.40 -11.22 7.79
N GLN A 176 -1.41 -10.86 8.58
CA GLN A 176 -1.21 -9.58 9.23
C GLN A 176 -0.06 -8.77 8.61
N PHE A 177 0.45 -9.24 7.48
CA PHE A 177 1.62 -8.67 6.79
C PHE A 177 2.90 -8.75 7.63
N ASN A 178 3.01 -9.68 8.59
CA ASN A 178 4.26 -9.92 9.28
C ASN A 178 5.17 -10.79 8.42
N HIS A 179 6.48 -10.57 8.57
CA HIS A 179 7.48 -11.37 7.88
C HIS A 179 7.50 -12.80 8.43
N VAL A 180 7.46 -13.76 7.53
CA VAL A 180 7.63 -15.19 7.78
C VAL A 180 9.06 -15.56 7.39
N ASP A 181 9.88 -15.95 8.36
CA ASP A 181 11.27 -16.30 8.12
C ASP A 181 11.40 -17.60 7.31
N ALA A 182 11.79 -17.46 6.05
CA ALA A 182 12.00 -18.59 5.13
C ALA A 182 13.18 -19.46 5.55
N ASN A 183 14.21 -18.90 6.21
CA ASN A 183 15.36 -19.66 6.69
C ASN A 183 14.95 -20.73 7.74
N ALA A 184 13.92 -20.46 8.52
CA ALA A 184 13.38 -21.46 9.46
C ALA A 184 12.81 -22.71 8.76
N GLN A 185 12.59 -22.62 7.45
CA GLN A 185 12.08 -23.71 6.61
C GLN A 185 13.12 -24.21 5.59
N GLY A 186 14.39 -23.82 5.75
CA GLY A 186 15.48 -24.22 4.86
C GLY A 186 15.46 -23.53 3.49
N LYS A 187 14.81 -22.38 3.41
CA LYS A 187 14.76 -21.52 2.22
C LYS A 187 15.49 -20.20 2.48
N ASN A 188 15.78 -19.46 1.44
CA ASN A 188 16.33 -18.11 1.56
C ASN A 188 15.21 -17.10 1.74
N ASN A 189 15.44 -16.06 2.54
CA ASN A 189 14.55 -14.89 2.55
C ASN A 189 14.76 -14.05 1.28
N VAL A 190 13.69 -13.46 0.77
CA VAL A 190 13.75 -12.54 -0.39
C VAL A 190 14.74 -11.40 -0.14
N THR A 191 14.84 -10.90 1.08
CA THR A 191 15.79 -9.84 1.45
C THR A 191 17.26 -10.22 1.26
N GLU A 192 17.59 -11.51 1.22
CA GLU A 192 18.95 -12.00 0.91
C GLU A 192 19.36 -11.77 -0.55
N TYR A 193 18.37 -11.40 -1.39
CA TYR A 193 18.64 -10.96 -2.76
C TYR A 193 19.58 -9.74 -2.82
N ILE A 194 19.60 -8.94 -1.77
CA ILE A 194 20.47 -7.77 -1.66
C ILE A 194 21.70 -8.13 -0.84
N SER A 195 22.84 -8.22 -1.51
CA SER A 195 24.11 -8.56 -0.86
C SER A 195 24.49 -7.56 0.25
N ALA A 196 25.37 -7.98 1.16
CA ALA A 196 25.85 -7.12 2.24
C ALA A 196 26.64 -5.89 1.70
N GLU A 197 27.29 -6.05 0.56
CA GLU A 197 28.12 -5.05 -0.09
C GLU A 197 27.36 -4.13 -1.04
N HIS A 198 26.02 -4.32 -1.17
CA HIS A 198 25.21 -3.50 -2.05
C HIS A 198 25.29 -2.03 -1.67
N PRO A 199 25.71 -1.11 -2.56
CA PRO A 199 25.98 0.29 -2.21
C PRO A 199 24.74 1.04 -1.70
N LEU A 200 23.56 0.63 -2.11
CA LEU A 200 22.29 1.23 -1.68
C LEU A 200 21.61 0.47 -0.54
N ARG A 201 22.25 -0.58 0.02
CA ARG A 201 21.61 -1.47 1.00
C ARG A 201 20.89 -0.73 2.15
N SER A 202 21.58 0.23 2.75
CA SER A 202 21.01 1.01 3.86
C SER A 202 19.77 1.79 3.45
N GLN A 203 19.79 2.40 2.26
CA GLN A 203 18.65 3.17 1.74
C GLN A 203 17.50 2.24 1.35
N ILE A 204 17.80 1.10 0.73
CA ILE A 204 16.81 0.09 0.36
C ILE A 204 16.03 -0.36 1.60
N PHE A 205 16.72 -0.79 2.66
CA PHE A 205 16.05 -1.28 3.87
C PHE A 205 15.39 -0.19 4.70
N SER A 206 15.86 1.06 4.59
CA SER A 206 15.14 2.20 5.16
C SER A 206 13.79 2.42 4.47
N GLN A 207 13.76 2.42 3.14
CA GLN A 207 12.52 2.57 2.36
C GLN A 207 11.62 1.34 2.50
N TYR A 208 12.18 0.14 2.48
CA TYR A 208 11.47 -1.10 2.74
C TYR A 208 10.70 -1.05 4.07
N SER A 209 11.37 -0.67 5.17
CA SER A 209 10.73 -0.57 6.48
C SER A 209 9.66 0.52 6.53
N ALA A 210 9.84 1.62 5.81
CA ALA A 210 8.84 2.67 5.69
C ALA A 210 7.59 2.20 4.96
N ILE A 211 7.76 1.53 3.81
CA ILE A 211 6.66 0.97 3.02
C ILE A 211 5.93 -0.13 3.82
N GLU A 212 6.68 -1.07 4.42
CA GLU A 212 6.11 -2.14 5.26
C GLU A 212 5.23 -1.57 6.37
N SER A 213 5.74 -0.57 7.08
CA SER A 213 5.00 0.09 8.15
C SER A 213 3.73 0.78 7.64
N ALA A 214 3.78 1.39 6.46
CA ALA A 214 2.62 2.02 5.84
C ALA A 214 1.57 0.99 5.38
N VAL A 215 2.01 -0.14 4.80
CA VAL A 215 1.14 -1.26 4.42
C VAL A 215 0.41 -1.83 5.65
N LYS A 216 1.13 -2.07 6.75
CA LYS A 216 0.53 -2.55 8.01
C LYS A 216 -0.50 -1.57 8.58
N ARG A 217 -0.26 -0.26 8.47
CA ARG A 217 -1.18 0.77 8.96
C ARG A 217 -2.34 1.07 8.01
N HIS A 218 -2.33 0.51 6.81
CA HIS A 218 -3.33 0.86 5.78
C HIS A 218 -4.77 0.70 6.26
N THR A 219 -5.10 -0.36 6.99
CA THR A 219 -6.44 -0.62 7.53
C THR A 219 -6.62 -0.21 8.99
N MET A 220 -5.56 0.34 9.60
CA MET A 220 -5.60 0.73 11.00
C MET A 220 -6.48 1.97 11.19
N LEU A 221 -7.38 1.91 12.16
CA LEU A 221 -8.27 3.01 12.52
C LEU A 221 -7.62 3.88 13.61
N PRO A 222 -7.99 5.17 13.72
CA PRO A 222 -7.68 5.93 14.93
C PRO A 222 -8.16 5.18 16.17
N SER A 223 -7.35 5.15 17.22
CA SER A 223 -7.56 4.28 18.39
C SER A 223 -8.87 4.54 19.16
N PHE A 224 -9.49 5.69 18.96
CA PHE A 224 -10.77 6.06 19.55
C PHE A 224 -11.97 5.81 18.62
N PHE A 225 -11.74 5.24 17.41
CA PHE A 225 -12.81 4.77 16.52
C PHE A 225 -13.08 3.29 16.75
N SER A 226 -14.33 2.89 16.52
CA SER A 226 -14.73 1.51 16.43
C SER A 226 -15.47 1.29 15.12
N SER A 227 -15.30 0.12 14.53
CA SER A 227 -16.07 -0.33 13.36
C SER A 227 -17.50 -0.78 13.73
N THR A 228 -17.82 -0.82 15.02
CA THR A 228 -19.12 -1.28 15.53
C THR A 228 -19.98 -0.11 16.02
N ALA A 229 -21.29 -0.33 16.11
CA ALA A 229 -22.26 0.67 16.64
C ALA A 229 -21.99 1.07 18.09
N ASP A 230 -21.19 0.29 18.83
CA ASP A 230 -20.80 0.57 20.22
C ASP A 230 -19.53 1.45 20.31
N ALA A 231 -19.25 2.23 19.30
CA ALA A 231 -18.17 3.22 19.33
C ALA A 231 -18.35 4.16 20.53
N GLY A 232 -17.24 4.47 21.19
CA GLY A 232 -17.25 5.31 22.38
C GLY A 232 -17.95 6.65 22.14
N ALA A 233 -18.75 7.06 23.11
CA ALA A 233 -19.37 8.36 23.10
C ALA A 233 -18.46 9.37 23.82
N TYR A 234 -18.21 10.50 23.19
CA TYR A 234 -17.39 11.58 23.74
C TYR A 234 -18.21 12.84 23.91
N GLU A 235 -18.04 13.50 25.04
CA GLU A 235 -18.78 14.73 25.37
C GLU A 235 -17.99 15.96 24.95
N LEU A 236 -18.61 16.87 24.18
CA LEU A 236 -18.05 18.20 23.95
C LEU A 236 -18.35 19.07 25.18
N LYS A 237 -17.32 19.58 25.84
CA LYS A 237 -17.41 20.42 27.02
C LYS A 237 -17.25 21.88 26.65
N TRP A 238 -18.05 22.75 27.34
CA TRP A 238 -17.91 24.18 27.19
C TRP A 238 -16.62 24.66 27.89
N ASP A 239 -15.75 25.34 27.15
CA ASP A 239 -14.45 25.84 27.64
C ASP A 239 -14.50 27.35 28.03
N GLY A 240 -15.64 28.01 27.87
CA GLY A 240 -15.85 29.45 28.09
C GLY A 240 -16.09 30.19 26.77
N GLU A 241 -15.73 29.64 25.64
CA GLU A 241 -15.83 30.21 24.30
C GLU A 241 -16.59 29.30 23.32
N LYS A 242 -16.33 28.02 23.39
CA LYS A 242 -16.91 27.00 22.50
C LYS A 242 -17.05 25.66 23.20
N TYR A 243 -17.79 24.77 22.60
CA TYR A 243 -17.83 23.36 22.99
C TYR A 243 -16.68 22.62 22.31
N SER A 244 -15.92 21.85 23.05
CA SER A 244 -14.76 21.16 22.52
C SER A 244 -14.51 19.79 23.15
N VAL A 245 -13.86 18.89 22.38
CA VAL A 245 -13.24 17.65 22.85
C VAL A 245 -11.96 17.41 22.07
N THR A 246 -10.93 16.95 22.75
CA THR A 246 -9.68 16.51 22.12
C THR A 246 -9.50 15.03 22.38
N LEU A 247 -9.35 14.25 21.31
CA LEU A 247 -9.16 12.81 21.31
C LEU A 247 -7.72 12.50 20.88
N THR A 248 -7.05 11.64 21.64
CA THR A 248 -5.68 11.24 21.34
C THR A 248 -5.68 9.88 20.64
N ASP A 249 -5.06 9.84 19.46
CA ASP A 249 -4.85 8.62 18.70
C ASP A 249 -3.51 7.99 19.07
N THR A 250 -3.54 6.80 19.67
CA THR A 250 -2.35 6.03 20.01
C THR A 250 -1.82 5.19 18.84
N ASN A 251 -2.62 5.06 17.77
CA ASN A 251 -2.23 4.32 16.56
C ASN A 251 -1.43 5.18 15.57
N GLY A 252 -1.46 6.52 15.73
CA GLY A 252 -0.68 7.43 14.91
C GLY A 252 -1.14 7.53 13.46
N VAL A 253 -2.44 7.34 13.21
CA VAL A 253 -3.00 7.28 11.84
C VAL A 253 -3.92 8.45 11.48
N LEU A 254 -4.04 9.46 12.32
CA LEU A 254 -4.95 10.60 12.07
C LEU A 254 -4.67 11.32 10.75
N GLY A 255 -3.40 11.42 10.36
CA GLY A 255 -3.00 12.04 9.09
C GLY A 255 -3.49 11.30 7.85
N ASP A 256 -3.94 10.05 8.00
CA ASP A 256 -4.45 9.21 6.92
C ASP A 256 -5.96 9.41 6.69
N TYR A 257 -6.62 10.25 7.50
CA TYR A 257 -8.08 10.39 7.49
C TYR A 257 -8.54 11.83 7.37
N THR A 258 -9.67 12.00 6.70
CA THR A 258 -10.51 13.21 6.78
C THR A 258 -11.70 12.93 7.70
N PHE A 259 -12.13 13.97 8.43
CA PHE A 259 -13.23 13.86 9.37
C PHE A 259 -14.39 14.74 8.94
N THR A 260 -15.60 14.20 8.92
CA THR A 260 -16.81 14.88 8.49
C THR A 260 -17.99 14.55 9.40
N SER A 261 -19.02 15.38 9.37
CA SER A 261 -20.31 15.11 10.00
C SER A 261 -21.44 15.72 9.17
N SER A 262 -22.60 15.07 9.19
CA SER A 262 -23.83 15.65 8.64
C SER A 262 -24.40 16.77 9.49
N THR A 263 -23.92 16.92 10.74
CA THR A 263 -24.35 17.98 11.65
C THR A 263 -23.56 19.25 11.38
N ALA A 264 -24.25 20.30 10.99
CA ALA A 264 -23.65 21.61 10.76
C ALA A 264 -23.02 22.21 12.03
N GLY A 265 -21.96 22.98 11.86
CA GLY A 265 -21.32 23.73 12.96
C GLY A 265 -20.26 22.95 13.73
N LEU A 266 -19.96 21.70 13.33
CA LEU A 266 -18.78 20.98 13.81
C LEU A 266 -17.55 21.33 12.98
N ASN A 267 -16.45 21.58 13.67
CA ASN A 267 -15.14 21.78 13.04
C ASN A 267 -14.17 20.72 13.57
N PHE A 268 -13.29 20.26 12.67
CA PHE A 268 -12.31 19.23 12.95
C PHE A 268 -10.91 19.77 12.72
N SER A 269 -10.00 19.56 13.66
CA SER A 269 -8.60 19.94 13.54
C SER A 269 -7.73 18.80 14.00
N VAL A 270 -6.80 18.37 13.13
CA VAL A 270 -5.80 17.36 13.42
C VAL A 270 -4.47 18.04 13.68
N ASN A 271 -3.83 17.72 14.81
CA ASN A 271 -2.50 18.15 15.15
C ASN A 271 -1.70 16.98 15.75
N GLY A 272 -0.80 16.41 14.96
CA GLY A 272 -0.06 15.19 15.33
C GLY A 272 -1.01 14.03 15.64
N SER A 273 -0.95 13.51 16.86
CA SER A 273 -1.83 12.44 17.35
C SER A 273 -3.14 12.92 17.97
N GLN A 274 -3.50 14.19 17.82
CA GLN A 274 -4.71 14.75 18.44
C GLN A 274 -5.72 15.19 17.38
N LEU A 275 -6.96 14.72 17.55
CA LEU A 275 -8.15 15.22 16.85
C LEU A 275 -8.93 16.11 17.81
N THR A 276 -9.05 17.40 17.50
CA THR A 276 -9.91 18.33 18.23
C THR A 276 -11.19 18.58 17.46
N ILE A 277 -12.31 18.34 18.09
CA ILE A 277 -13.67 18.59 17.57
C ILE A 277 -14.25 19.76 18.32
N THR A 278 -14.75 20.78 17.60
CA THR A 278 -15.31 21.98 18.21
C THR A 278 -16.67 22.34 17.63
N SER A 279 -17.48 22.99 18.43
CA SER A 279 -18.77 23.62 18.03
C SER A 279 -18.98 24.95 18.75
N SER A 280 -19.41 25.96 18.02
CA SER A 280 -19.80 27.26 18.63
C SER A 280 -21.13 27.20 19.35
N GLN A 281 -21.95 26.16 19.16
CA GLN A 281 -23.27 25.98 19.72
C GLN A 281 -23.39 24.64 20.45
N ALA A 282 -24.24 24.61 21.48
CA ALA A 282 -24.60 23.36 22.13
C ALA A 282 -25.33 22.45 21.14
N LEU A 283 -24.87 21.22 21.02
CA LEU A 283 -25.51 20.21 20.18
C LEU A 283 -26.76 19.66 20.92
N LYS A 284 -27.85 19.42 20.20
CA LYS A 284 -29.12 18.99 20.81
C LYS A 284 -29.26 17.48 21.02
N GLY A 285 -28.19 16.71 20.77
CA GLY A 285 -28.20 15.26 20.90
C GLY A 285 -26.90 14.64 20.39
N ALA A 286 -26.91 13.33 20.28
CA ALA A 286 -25.80 12.59 19.71
C ALA A 286 -25.61 12.94 18.23
N VAL A 287 -24.36 13.10 17.82
CA VAL A 287 -23.99 13.37 16.43
C VAL A 287 -22.98 12.33 15.99
N THR A 288 -23.05 11.95 14.72
CA THR A 288 -22.12 11.01 14.11
C THR A 288 -20.99 11.77 13.43
N VAL A 289 -19.76 11.36 13.72
CA VAL A 289 -18.57 11.78 12.98
C VAL A 289 -18.11 10.61 12.10
N LYS A 290 -17.89 10.89 10.84
CA LYS A 290 -17.29 9.94 9.89
C LYS A 290 -15.81 10.22 9.77
N ALA A 291 -15.01 9.16 9.73
CA ALA A 291 -13.62 9.20 9.30
C ALA A 291 -13.51 8.50 7.93
N GLU A 292 -12.99 9.19 6.95
CA GLU A 292 -12.78 8.66 5.61
C GLU A 292 -11.30 8.69 5.29
N LYS A 293 -10.79 7.57 4.78
CA LYS A 293 -9.40 7.49 4.36
C LYS A 293 -9.16 8.40 3.16
N ILE A 294 -8.01 9.09 3.15
CA ILE A 294 -7.66 9.99 2.05
C ILE A 294 -7.59 9.18 0.76
N SER A 295 -8.19 9.69 -0.32
CA SER A 295 -8.37 8.96 -1.58
C SER A 295 -7.05 8.50 -2.22
N ALA A 296 -5.96 9.22 -2.01
CA ALA A 296 -4.62 8.84 -2.47
C ALA A 296 -4.10 7.53 -1.86
N GLN A 297 -4.76 7.04 -0.80
CA GLN A 297 -4.38 5.81 -0.10
C GLN A 297 -5.29 4.63 -0.44
N ARG A 298 -6.15 4.77 -1.45
CA ARG A 298 -6.93 3.65 -1.99
C ARG A 298 -6.02 2.78 -2.84
N SER A 299 -5.89 1.51 -2.47
CA SER A 299 -5.10 0.55 -3.21
C SER A 299 -5.82 0.09 -4.47
N GLY A 300 -5.10 0.02 -5.58
CA GLY A 300 -5.55 -0.60 -6.81
C GLY A 300 -4.38 -1.29 -7.50
N VAL A 301 -4.64 -2.41 -8.14
CA VAL A 301 -3.65 -3.21 -8.86
C VAL A 301 -4.13 -3.50 -10.27
N VAL A 302 -3.25 -3.33 -11.23
CA VAL A 302 -3.40 -3.86 -12.59
C VAL A 302 -2.33 -4.92 -12.79
N VAL A 303 -2.75 -6.08 -13.25
CA VAL A 303 -1.82 -7.16 -13.60
C VAL A 303 -1.62 -7.18 -15.12
N TRP A 304 -0.40 -7.40 -15.53
CA TRP A 304 0.04 -7.51 -16.91
C TRP A 304 0.60 -8.90 -17.14
N THR A 305 0.01 -9.66 -18.08
CA THR A 305 0.35 -11.04 -18.37
C THR A 305 0.50 -11.25 -19.88
N ASP A 306 1.33 -12.22 -20.27
CA ASP A 306 1.40 -12.70 -21.66
C ASP A 306 0.22 -13.60 -22.05
N GLY A 307 -0.67 -13.92 -21.10
CA GLY A 307 -1.82 -14.79 -21.30
C GLY A 307 -1.52 -16.27 -21.12
N VAL A 308 -0.32 -16.63 -20.70
CA VAL A 308 0.08 -18.03 -20.41
C VAL A 308 0.19 -18.23 -18.91
N THR A 309 -0.75 -18.94 -18.32
CA THR A 309 -0.76 -19.21 -16.88
C THR A 309 0.30 -20.26 -16.52
N GLY A 310 1.23 -19.90 -15.62
CA GLY A 310 2.21 -20.83 -15.06
C GLY A 310 3.37 -21.22 -15.97
N GLY A 311 3.61 -20.47 -17.02
CA GLY A 311 4.73 -20.66 -17.95
C GLY A 311 4.67 -19.64 -19.08
N GLY A 312 5.77 -19.20 -19.60
CA GLY A 312 5.84 -18.13 -20.58
C GLY A 312 6.76 -17.03 -20.06
N THR A 313 6.33 -15.78 -20.12
CA THR A 313 7.04 -14.65 -19.55
C THR A 313 6.45 -14.26 -18.20
N GLN A 314 7.29 -13.65 -17.37
CA GLN A 314 6.99 -13.19 -16.03
C GLN A 314 5.84 -12.17 -15.99
N ASP A 315 4.85 -12.37 -15.13
CA ASP A 315 3.75 -11.43 -14.92
C ASP A 315 4.18 -10.23 -14.05
N PHE A 316 3.50 -9.09 -14.26
CA PHE A 316 3.79 -7.84 -13.57
C PHE A 316 2.56 -7.20 -12.93
N ALA A 317 2.79 -6.42 -11.89
CA ALA A 317 1.79 -5.56 -11.27
C ALA A 317 2.17 -4.08 -11.37
N THR A 318 1.16 -3.24 -11.53
CA THR A 318 1.29 -1.77 -11.45
C THR A 318 0.20 -1.18 -10.57
N TYR A 319 0.46 0.01 -10.05
CA TYR A 319 -0.58 0.78 -9.36
C TYR A 319 -1.68 1.18 -10.36
N GLY A 320 -2.93 0.85 -10.02
CA GLY A 320 -4.12 1.28 -10.73
C GLY A 320 -4.73 2.51 -10.05
N THR A 321 -4.99 3.58 -10.81
CA THR A 321 -5.88 4.63 -10.33
C THR A 321 -7.31 4.23 -10.63
N CYS A 322 -8.15 4.09 -9.61
CA CYS A 322 -9.59 3.98 -9.81
C CYS A 322 -10.09 5.30 -10.41
N LEU A 323 -10.30 5.31 -11.71
CA LEU A 323 -11.12 6.34 -12.32
C LEU A 323 -12.56 6.06 -11.87
N LEU A 324 -13.09 6.91 -11.00
CA LEU A 324 -14.52 6.94 -10.75
C LEU A 324 -15.20 7.24 -12.10
N TYR A 325 -15.58 6.19 -12.80
CA TYR A 325 -16.48 6.32 -13.93
C TYR A 325 -17.83 6.75 -13.35
N THR A 326 -18.17 7.99 -13.48
CA THR A 326 -19.53 8.48 -13.26
C THR A 326 -20.40 7.99 -14.41
N SER A 327 -20.64 6.68 -14.47
CA SER A 327 -21.69 6.13 -15.29
C SER A 327 -23.01 6.29 -14.53
N PRO A 328 -24.08 6.79 -15.19
CA PRO A 328 -25.39 6.96 -14.55
C PRO A 328 -26.17 5.65 -14.36
N SER A 329 -25.53 4.49 -14.40
CA SER A 329 -26.20 3.20 -14.20
C SER A 329 -25.95 2.65 -12.79
N PRO A 330 -27.02 2.51 -11.96
CA PRO A 330 -26.93 1.89 -10.64
C PRO A 330 -26.70 0.38 -10.65
N ARG A 331 -26.41 -0.23 -11.79
CA ARG A 331 -26.31 -1.69 -11.94
C ARG A 331 -24.90 -2.25 -11.96
N ASP A 332 -23.87 -1.38 -12.00
CA ASP A 332 -22.47 -1.82 -12.12
C ASP A 332 -21.68 -1.67 -10.80
N CYS A 333 -22.39 -1.55 -9.68
CA CYS A 333 -21.82 -1.48 -8.32
C CYS A 333 -22.50 -2.50 -7.42
N SER A 334 -22.64 -3.76 -7.87
CA SER A 334 -23.13 -4.85 -7.01
C SER A 334 -22.12 -6.00 -6.99
#